data_93daa3fdc651455594e8b4699f185a13
#
_entry.id   93daa3fdc651455594e8b4699f185a13
#
_cell.length_a   1.000
_cell.length_b   1.000
_cell.length_c   1.000
_cell.angle_alpha   90.00
_cell.angle_beta   90.00
_cell.angle_gamma   90.00
#
_symmetry.space_group_name_H-M   'P 1'
#
loop_
_entity.id
_entity.type
_entity.pdbx_description
1 polymer ?
#
loop_
_entity_poly.entity_id
_entity_poly.type
_entity_poly.pdbx_seq_one_letter_code
_entity_poly.pdbx_strand_id
1 'polypeptide(L)'
;MAEKRVVITGMGVVGPVGNNSYDFWDGIRHEKNGIGQITHFDTAGHKACMGAEVKDFVFPDKRAAKRLDLSSQYAIVAVREAMADSGLKAGENVDPYRFGVIGGTGIGGIMTLEAETKKAIERGVSRVSPLMVTMTIPNMIAGNISIETGAKGIS
;
A
#
# COMPACT_ATOMS: atom_id res chain seq x y z
N MET A 1 -29.24 1.55 26.31
CA MET A 1 -28.86 1.11 24.95
C MET A 1 -27.71 0.14 25.14
N ALA A 2 -27.74 -1.04 24.49
CA ALA A 2 -26.61 -1.94 24.56
C ALA A 2 -25.38 -1.28 23.88
N GLU A 3 -24.26 -1.31 24.56
CA GLU A 3 -23.01 -0.74 24.05
C GLU A 3 -22.56 -1.52 22.81
N LYS A 4 -22.30 -0.82 21.69
CA LYS A 4 -21.85 -1.46 20.46
C LYS A 4 -20.40 -1.90 20.63
N ARG A 5 -20.12 -3.19 20.49
CA ARG A 5 -18.77 -3.73 20.51
C ARG A 5 -18.13 -3.59 19.14
N VAL A 6 -16.92 -3.03 19.08
CA VAL A 6 -16.06 -2.99 17.89
C VAL A 6 -14.91 -3.97 18.10
N VAL A 7 -14.66 -4.81 17.11
CA VAL A 7 -13.62 -5.85 17.18
C VAL A 7 -12.75 -5.82 15.92
N ILE A 8 -11.48 -6.21 16.07
CA ILE A 8 -10.57 -6.47 14.95
C ILE A 8 -10.80 -7.93 14.53
N THR A 9 -11.09 -8.16 13.27
CA THR A 9 -11.40 -9.50 12.73
C THR A 9 -10.30 -10.05 11.84
N GLY A 10 -9.39 -9.23 11.36
CA GLY A 10 -8.25 -9.67 10.56
C GLY A 10 -7.20 -8.59 10.45
N MET A 11 -5.97 -9.00 10.23
CA MET A 11 -4.80 -8.13 10.10
C MET A 11 -3.97 -8.51 8.89
N GLY A 12 -3.28 -7.52 8.33
CA GLY A 12 -2.30 -7.74 7.27
C GLY A 12 -1.25 -6.65 7.29
N VAL A 13 -0.02 -7.01 6.98
CA VAL A 13 1.14 -6.13 7.12
C VAL A 13 2.09 -6.29 5.94
N VAL A 14 2.63 -5.15 5.48
CA VAL A 14 3.83 -5.08 4.64
C VAL A 14 4.77 -4.06 5.27
N GLY A 15 5.97 -4.48 5.60
CA GLY A 15 6.91 -3.60 6.29
C GLY A 15 8.37 -4.04 6.20
N PRO A 16 9.30 -3.20 6.70
CA PRO A 16 10.74 -3.44 6.57
C PRO A 16 11.26 -4.69 7.30
N VAL A 17 10.51 -5.23 8.25
CA VAL A 17 10.90 -6.41 9.03
C VAL A 17 10.14 -7.67 8.65
N GLY A 18 9.08 -7.54 7.81
CA GLY A 18 8.29 -8.67 7.30
C GLY A 18 7.21 -8.18 6.33
N ASN A 19 6.89 -8.99 5.32
CA ASN A 19 5.90 -8.70 4.29
C ASN A 19 4.57 -9.44 4.47
N ASN A 20 4.33 -9.98 5.66
CA ASN A 20 3.08 -10.53 6.16
C ASN A 20 3.06 -10.46 7.68
N SER A 21 1.91 -10.69 8.30
CA SER A 21 1.71 -10.54 9.75
C SER A 21 2.59 -11.51 10.54
N TYR A 22 2.80 -12.72 10.06
CA TYR A 22 3.64 -13.71 10.74
C TYR A 22 5.11 -13.29 10.76
N ASP A 23 5.69 -13.00 9.60
CA ASP A 23 7.11 -12.59 9.49
C ASP A 23 7.37 -11.26 10.17
N PHE A 24 6.40 -10.32 10.09
CA PHE A 24 6.49 -9.03 10.75
C PHE A 24 6.52 -9.19 12.27
N TRP A 25 5.61 -10.01 12.82
CA TRP A 25 5.56 -10.29 14.26
C TRP A 25 6.81 -11.04 14.74
N ASP A 26 7.26 -12.03 13.98
CA ASP A 26 8.49 -12.76 14.27
C ASP A 26 9.71 -11.83 14.25
N GLY A 27 9.79 -10.94 13.27
CA GLY A 27 10.83 -9.90 13.21
C GLY A 27 10.82 -8.99 14.43
N ILE A 28 9.65 -8.54 14.90
CA ILE A 28 9.50 -7.74 16.12
C ILE A 28 9.98 -8.53 17.34
N ARG A 29 9.56 -9.78 17.51
CA ARG A 29 9.93 -10.63 18.65
C ARG A 29 11.42 -10.90 18.75
N HIS A 30 12.10 -10.98 17.60
CA HIS A 30 13.55 -11.21 17.52
C HIS A 30 14.35 -9.92 17.33
N GLU A 31 13.75 -8.76 17.62
CA GLU A 31 14.40 -7.45 17.56
C GLU A 31 15.08 -7.17 16.20
N LYS A 32 14.51 -7.69 15.11
CA LYS A 32 15.03 -7.50 13.76
C LYS A 32 15.08 -6.01 13.42
N ASN A 33 16.27 -5.51 13.12
CA ASN A 33 16.42 -4.13 12.69
C ASN A 33 16.02 -3.99 11.20
N GLY A 34 14.96 -3.21 10.94
CA GLY A 34 14.50 -2.88 9.59
C GLY A 34 15.23 -1.70 8.95
N ILE A 35 16.07 -0.97 9.71
CA ILE A 35 16.83 0.18 9.21
C ILE A 35 18.10 -0.31 8.52
N GLY A 36 18.38 0.19 7.33
CA GLY A 36 19.57 -0.12 6.56
C GLY A 36 19.95 1.02 5.62
N GLN A 37 20.97 0.81 4.81
CA GLN A 37 21.32 1.75 3.76
C GLN A 37 20.15 1.90 2.79
N ILE A 38 19.78 3.14 2.45
CA ILE A 38 18.76 3.44 1.43
C ILE A 38 19.26 2.94 0.06
N THR A 39 18.40 2.22 -0.64
CA THR A 39 18.71 1.62 -1.95
C THR A 39 17.84 2.13 -3.09
N HIS A 40 16.71 2.81 -2.78
CA HIS A 40 15.80 3.31 -3.79
C HIS A 40 16.35 4.50 -4.60
N PHE A 41 17.35 5.20 -4.08
CA PHE A 41 18.04 6.29 -4.76
C PHE A 41 19.49 6.41 -4.30
N ASP A 42 20.31 7.13 -5.06
CA ASP A 42 21.69 7.42 -4.69
C ASP A 42 21.74 8.41 -3.54
N THR A 43 22.32 7.99 -2.43
CA THR A 43 22.48 8.80 -1.22
C THR A 43 23.82 9.55 -1.14
N ALA A 44 24.65 9.49 -2.19
CA ALA A 44 25.92 10.21 -2.22
C ALA A 44 25.69 11.73 -2.03
N GLY A 45 26.37 12.30 -1.07
CA GLY A 45 26.21 13.73 -0.72
C GLY A 45 25.02 14.07 0.18
N HIS A 46 24.17 13.10 0.55
CA HIS A 46 23.08 13.31 1.51
C HIS A 46 23.57 13.11 2.95
N LYS A 47 23.08 13.95 3.88
CA LYS A 47 23.38 13.79 5.31
C LYS A 47 22.72 12.55 5.93
N ALA A 48 21.55 12.16 5.42
CA ALA A 48 20.82 10.97 5.86
C ALA A 48 20.89 9.93 4.73
N CYS A 49 21.46 8.75 5.03
CA CYS A 49 21.63 7.64 4.10
C CYS A 49 21.01 6.33 4.61
N MET A 50 20.39 6.37 5.80
CA MET A 50 19.74 5.23 6.43
C MET A 50 18.23 5.40 6.42
N GLY A 51 17.52 4.32 6.14
CA GLY A 51 16.05 4.29 6.12
C GLY A 51 15.54 2.86 6.31
N ALA A 52 14.25 2.76 6.60
CA ALA A 52 13.57 1.47 6.72
C ALA A 52 12.78 1.22 5.43
N GLU A 53 13.35 0.45 4.52
CA GLU A 53 12.74 0.10 3.23
C GLU A 53 12.10 -1.28 3.30
N VAL A 54 10.96 -1.45 2.62
CA VAL A 54 10.36 -2.77 2.40
C VAL A 54 11.24 -3.52 1.40
N LYS A 55 11.74 -4.68 1.81
CA LYS A 55 12.66 -5.53 1.02
C LYS A 55 11.91 -6.74 0.49
N ASP A 56 12.40 -7.27 -0.64
CA ASP A 56 11.91 -8.51 -1.27
C ASP A 56 10.39 -8.50 -1.56
N PHE A 57 9.82 -7.32 -1.75
CA PHE A 57 8.42 -7.17 -2.08
C PHE A 57 8.15 -7.50 -3.55
N VAL A 58 7.19 -8.37 -3.77
CA VAL A 58 6.71 -8.71 -5.12
C VAL A 58 5.20 -8.59 -5.15
N PHE A 59 4.68 -7.67 -5.98
CA PHE A 59 3.24 -7.63 -6.24
C PHE A 59 2.85 -8.81 -7.15
N PRO A 60 1.86 -9.64 -6.77
CA PRO A 60 1.57 -10.90 -7.48
C PRO A 60 1.18 -10.71 -8.94
N ASP A 61 0.41 -9.66 -9.26
CA ASP A 61 0.00 -9.34 -10.63
C ASP A 61 0.89 -8.26 -11.24
N LYS A 62 1.87 -8.67 -12.04
CA LYS A 62 2.81 -7.76 -12.74
C LYS A 62 2.10 -6.77 -13.70
N ARG A 63 0.91 -7.11 -14.22
CA ARG A 63 0.16 -6.23 -15.12
C ARG A 63 -0.57 -5.15 -14.32
N ALA A 64 -1.22 -5.51 -13.23
CA ALA A 64 -1.87 -4.57 -12.32
C ALA A 64 -0.83 -3.65 -11.65
N ALA A 65 0.33 -4.17 -11.25
CA ALA A 65 1.42 -3.38 -10.65
C ALA A 65 1.81 -2.15 -11.47
N LYS A 66 1.76 -2.24 -12.82
CA LYS A 66 2.08 -1.11 -13.72
C LYS A 66 1.08 0.04 -13.66
N ARG A 67 -0.07 -0.15 -13.04
CA ARG A 67 -1.16 0.83 -12.90
C ARG A 67 -1.32 1.34 -11.47
N LEU A 68 -0.48 0.88 -10.56
CA LEU A 68 -0.54 1.17 -9.14
C LEU A 68 0.80 1.74 -8.69
N ASP A 69 0.75 2.85 -7.95
CA ASP A 69 1.92 3.28 -7.21
C ASP A 69 2.31 2.24 -6.14
N LEU A 70 3.57 2.22 -5.75
CA LEU A 70 4.09 1.26 -4.78
C LEU A 70 3.33 1.31 -3.44
N SER A 71 2.89 2.49 -3.01
CA SER A 71 2.07 2.66 -1.80
C SER A 71 0.74 1.90 -1.89
N SER A 72 0.07 1.97 -3.05
CA SER A 72 -1.16 1.21 -3.30
C SER A 72 -0.90 -0.30 -3.40
N GLN A 73 0.24 -0.71 -3.95
CA GLN A 73 0.62 -2.13 -4.02
C GLN A 73 0.81 -2.71 -2.61
N TYR A 74 1.50 -2.01 -1.72
CA TYR A 74 1.65 -2.42 -0.31
C TYR A 74 0.30 -2.53 0.39
N ALA A 75 -0.55 -1.52 0.23
CA ALA A 75 -1.88 -1.50 0.85
C ALA A 75 -2.75 -2.67 0.39
N ILE A 76 -2.77 -2.98 -0.92
CA ILE A 76 -3.54 -4.10 -1.47
C ILE A 76 -3.04 -5.44 -0.93
N VAL A 77 -1.72 -5.67 -0.86
CA VAL A 77 -1.18 -6.94 -0.34
C VAL A 77 -1.53 -7.10 1.14
N ALA A 78 -1.37 -6.05 1.95
CA ALA A 78 -1.76 -6.09 3.36
C ALA A 78 -3.27 -6.33 3.53
N VAL A 79 -4.10 -5.68 2.72
CA VAL A 79 -5.57 -5.88 2.77
C VAL A 79 -5.96 -7.30 2.34
N ARG A 80 -5.33 -7.88 1.32
CA ARG A 80 -5.58 -9.27 0.94
C ARG A 80 -5.33 -10.23 2.09
N GLU A 81 -4.25 -10.04 2.82
CA GLU A 81 -3.95 -10.82 4.02
C GLU A 81 -5.03 -10.62 5.10
N ALA A 82 -5.37 -9.36 5.43
CA ALA A 82 -6.42 -9.06 6.41
C ALA A 82 -7.79 -9.63 6.04
N MET A 83 -8.16 -9.59 4.75
CA MET A 83 -9.40 -10.19 4.26
C MET A 83 -9.38 -11.71 4.35
N ALA A 84 -8.26 -12.35 4.07
CA ALA A 84 -8.10 -13.79 4.23
C ALA A 84 -8.16 -14.20 5.71
N ASP A 85 -7.51 -13.46 6.60
CA ASP A 85 -7.51 -13.70 8.04
C ASP A 85 -8.91 -13.53 8.65
N SER A 86 -9.63 -12.45 8.27
CA SER A 86 -11.00 -12.19 8.75
C SER A 86 -12.06 -13.12 8.17
N GLY A 87 -11.81 -13.74 7.03
CA GLY A 87 -12.81 -14.49 6.27
C GLY A 87 -13.94 -13.64 5.68
N LEU A 88 -13.82 -12.30 5.71
CA LEU A 88 -14.83 -11.39 5.15
C LEU A 88 -14.81 -11.43 3.62
N LYS A 89 -16.00 -11.46 3.02
CA LYS A 89 -16.19 -11.42 1.56
C LYS A 89 -17.40 -10.56 1.23
N ALA A 90 -17.15 -9.47 0.49
CA ALA A 90 -18.20 -8.57 0.06
C ALA A 90 -19.22 -9.30 -0.84
N GLY A 91 -20.50 -9.18 -0.50
CA GLY A 91 -21.59 -9.83 -1.23
C GLY A 91 -21.85 -11.30 -0.84
N GLU A 92 -20.99 -11.93 -0.01
CA GLU A 92 -21.22 -13.26 0.52
C GLU A 92 -21.65 -13.20 2.00
N ASN A 93 -20.78 -12.67 2.87
CA ASN A 93 -21.01 -12.62 4.32
C ASN A 93 -20.97 -11.20 4.90
N VAL A 94 -20.68 -10.21 4.08
CA VAL A 94 -20.80 -8.79 4.42
C VAL A 94 -21.49 -8.04 3.29
N ASP A 95 -22.45 -7.16 3.66
CA ASP A 95 -23.12 -6.28 2.70
C ASP A 95 -22.10 -5.28 2.13
N PRO A 96 -21.85 -5.28 0.80
CA PRO A 96 -20.89 -4.36 0.17
C PRO A 96 -21.16 -2.88 0.48
N TYR A 97 -22.41 -2.48 0.63
CA TYR A 97 -22.79 -1.08 0.91
C TYR A 97 -22.58 -0.68 2.38
N ARG A 98 -22.39 -1.66 3.27
CA ARG A 98 -22.01 -1.46 4.67
C ARG A 98 -20.52 -1.73 4.91
N PHE A 99 -19.80 -2.08 3.88
CA PHE A 99 -18.37 -2.31 3.91
C PHE A 99 -17.66 -1.08 3.34
N GLY A 100 -17.03 -0.31 4.18
CA GLY A 100 -16.28 0.90 3.83
C GLY A 100 -14.78 0.69 3.95
N VAL A 101 -14.01 1.63 3.39
CA VAL A 101 -12.55 1.63 3.43
C VAL A 101 -12.08 2.98 3.94
N ILE A 102 -11.19 2.98 4.91
CA ILE A 102 -10.45 4.17 5.33
C ILE A 102 -8.98 3.93 5.02
N GLY A 103 -8.43 4.68 4.08
CA GLY A 103 -7.03 4.63 3.69
C GLY A 103 -6.33 5.94 4.04
N GLY A 104 -5.22 5.85 4.77
CA GLY A 104 -4.38 6.99 5.13
C GLY A 104 -3.00 6.87 4.49
N THR A 105 -2.47 7.99 4.01
CA THR A 105 -1.10 8.10 3.50
C THR A 105 -0.57 9.51 3.75
N GLY A 106 0.73 9.66 3.93
CA GLY A 106 1.35 10.97 4.10
C GLY A 106 1.36 11.81 2.82
N ILE A 107 1.60 11.19 1.66
CA ILE A 107 1.83 11.92 0.40
C ILE A 107 1.07 11.29 -0.77
N GLY A 108 0.73 10.01 -0.70
CA GLY A 108 0.21 9.24 -1.83
C GLY A 108 1.35 8.64 -2.66
N GLY A 109 1.18 8.62 -3.98
CA GLY A 109 2.09 7.99 -4.93
C GLY A 109 3.32 8.83 -5.27
N ILE A 110 4.15 9.15 -4.30
CA ILE A 110 5.33 10.02 -4.48
C ILE A 110 6.33 9.44 -5.48
N MET A 111 6.54 8.12 -5.51
CA MET A 111 7.45 7.46 -6.45
C MET A 111 6.99 7.64 -7.90
N THR A 112 5.69 7.50 -8.14
CA THR A 112 5.09 7.76 -9.46
C THR A 112 5.21 9.23 -9.85
N LEU A 113 4.95 10.15 -8.91
CA LEU A 113 5.06 11.59 -9.16
C LEU A 113 6.48 11.97 -9.59
N GLU A 114 7.49 11.51 -8.87
CA GLU A 114 8.89 11.75 -9.20
C GLU A 114 9.25 11.19 -10.59
N ALA A 115 8.92 9.92 -10.84
CA ALA A 115 9.24 9.25 -12.10
C ALA A 115 8.58 9.94 -13.31
N GLU A 116 7.30 10.32 -13.20
CA GLU A 116 6.58 10.96 -14.28
C GLU A 116 7.02 12.44 -14.47
N THR A 117 7.38 13.14 -13.40
CA THR A 117 7.97 14.49 -13.49
C THR A 117 9.33 14.45 -14.19
N LYS A 118 10.20 13.51 -13.82
CA LYS A 118 11.49 13.32 -14.51
C LYS A 118 11.29 13.00 -15.99
N LYS A 119 10.36 12.12 -16.31
CA LYS A 119 10.01 11.79 -17.70
C LYS A 119 9.49 13.01 -18.47
N ALA A 120 8.66 13.86 -17.84
CA ALA A 120 8.18 15.11 -18.47
C ALA A 120 9.32 16.05 -18.82
N ILE A 121 10.30 16.20 -17.94
CA ILE A 121 11.47 17.07 -18.14
C ILE A 121 12.38 16.51 -19.24
N GLU A 122 12.68 15.21 -19.19
CA GLU A 122 13.64 14.58 -20.12
C GLU A 122 13.07 14.31 -21.51
N ARG A 123 11.77 14.01 -21.62
CA ARG A 123 11.16 13.47 -22.86
C ARG A 123 9.94 14.26 -23.34
N GLY A 124 9.55 15.28 -22.59
CA GLY A 124 8.40 16.13 -22.89
C GLY A 124 7.10 15.63 -22.23
N VAL A 125 6.19 16.57 -21.99
CA VAL A 125 4.92 16.36 -21.27
C VAL A 125 4.03 15.31 -21.96
N SER A 126 4.09 15.18 -23.28
CA SER A 126 3.33 14.18 -24.05
C SER A 126 3.68 12.73 -23.73
N ARG A 127 4.78 12.50 -23.01
CA ARG A 127 5.22 11.15 -22.56
C ARG A 127 4.80 10.79 -21.15
N VAL A 128 4.18 11.72 -20.43
CA VAL A 128 3.63 11.46 -19.09
C VAL A 128 2.47 10.47 -19.19
N SER A 129 2.41 9.55 -18.23
CA SER A 129 1.34 8.55 -18.19
C SER A 129 -0.03 9.22 -17.96
N PRO A 130 -1.07 8.87 -18.73
CA PRO A 130 -2.43 9.34 -18.46
C PRO A 130 -2.97 8.84 -17.11
N LEU A 131 -2.35 7.80 -16.53
CA LEU A 131 -2.69 7.27 -15.21
C LEU A 131 -1.95 7.97 -14.08
N MET A 132 -1.08 8.96 -14.36
CA MET A 132 -0.28 9.64 -13.34
C MET A 132 -1.15 10.14 -12.18
N VAL A 133 -2.24 10.84 -12.47
CA VAL A 133 -3.11 11.42 -11.43
C VAL A 133 -3.71 10.33 -10.54
N THR A 134 -4.29 9.29 -11.14
CA THR A 134 -4.91 8.18 -10.39
C THR A 134 -3.90 7.34 -9.61
N MET A 135 -2.62 7.36 -9.99
CA MET A 135 -1.56 6.69 -9.26
C MET A 135 -0.98 7.53 -8.13
N THR A 136 -1.10 8.87 -8.20
CA THR A 136 -0.43 9.77 -7.25
C THR A 136 -1.33 10.31 -6.15
N ILE A 137 -2.63 10.52 -6.41
CA ILE A 137 -3.51 11.16 -5.41
C ILE A 137 -3.76 10.24 -4.19
N PRO A 138 -3.73 10.81 -2.97
CA PRO A 138 -3.79 10.03 -1.72
C PRO A 138 -5.04 9.17 -1.56
N ASN A 139 -6.20 9.66 -1.98
CA ASN A 139 -7.47 8.95 -1.85
C ASN A 139 -7.55 7.66 -2.71
N MET A 140 -6.68 7.51 -3.70
CA MET A 140 -6.68 6.31 -4.54
C MET A 140 -6.19 5.06 -3.81
N ILE A 141 -5.52 5.18 -2.66
CA ILE A 141 -5.26 4.02 -1.82
C ILE A 141 -6.57 3.40 -1.35
N ALA A 142 -7.48 4.20 -0.78
CA ALA A 142 -8.80 3.72 -0.39
C ALA A 142 -9.63 3.24 -1.61
N GLY A 143 -9.58 3.98 -2.72
CA GLY A 143 -10.25 3.60 -3.96
C GLY A 143 -9.78 2.25 -4.53
N ASN A 144 -8.46 2.02 -4.57
CA ASN A 144 -7.89 0.75 -5.03
C ASN A 144 -8.24 -0.41 -4.09
N ILE A 145 -8.24 -0.19 -2.77
CA ILE A 145 -8.70 -1.18 -1.79
C ILE A 145 -10.19 -1.49 -1.99
N SER A 146 -11.03 -0.47 -2.22
CA SER A 146 -12.46 -0.67 -2.48
C SER A 146 -12.71 -1.52 -3.72
N ILE A 147 -11.96 -1.28 -4.81
CA ILE A 147 -12.01 -2.08 -6.04
C ILE A 147 -11.58 -3.53 -5.75
N GLU A 148 -10.49 -3.72 -5.01
CA GLU A 148 -9.95 -5.04 -4.68
C GLU A 148 -10.89 -5.87 -3.81
N THR A 149 -11.52 -5.24 -2.81
CA THR A 149 -12.35 -5.93 -1.82
C THR A 149 -13.83 -6.01 -2.20
N GLY A 150 -14.26 -5.25 -3.21
CA GLY A 150 -15.67 -5.10 -3.57
C GLY A 150 -16.47 -4.22 -2.59
N ALA A 151 -15.80 -3.45 -1.73
CA ALA A 151 -16.43 -2.51 -0.82
C ALA A 151 -17.12 -1.38 -1.61
N LYS A 152 -18.37 -1.06 -1.24
CA LYS A 152 -19.21 -0.01 -1.88
C LYS A 152 -19.76 0.99 -0.85
N GLY A 153 -19.30 0.89 0.40
CA GLY A 153 -19.60 1.84 1.44
C GLY A 153 -18.74 3.10 1.34
N ILE A 154 -18.64 3.83 2.44
CA ILE A 154 -17.85 5.07 2.50
C ILE A 154 -16.35 4.75 2.34
N SER A 155 -15.65 5.52 1.52
CA SER A 155 -14.20 5.47 1.34
C SER A 155 -13.61 6.88 1.25
#